data_50f9f346d69b6f0bf79db112ff394bd4
#
_entry.id   50f9f346d69b6f0bf79db112ff394bd4
#
_cell.length_a   1.000
_cell.length_b   1.000
_cell.length_c   1.000
_cell.angle_alpha   90.00
_cell.angle_beta   90.00
_cell.angle_gamma   90.00
#
_symmetry.space_group_name_H-M   'P 1'
#
loop_
_entity.id
_entity.type
_entity.pdbx_description
1 polymer ?
#
loop_
_entity_poly.entity_id
_entity_poly.type
_entity_poly.pdbx_seq_one_letter_code
_entity_poly.pdbx_strand_id
1 'polypeptide(L)'
;MNKQDDKKRVMPKMRFPEFQMELGWRKDDLGNLFTERKEKGYPNLPLLSLTEQNGIIPQAETNRKNNSSLDKSKYLRVCYGDIAYNTMRMWEGRSAFVNMEGIVSPAYTICTPKNNINSFFYSYYFKLPNLISEFHRYSQGLVKDTLNLKFDKFAQISVGVPPKSEEQQKIADCLSSIDELINLREQKLAALKQHKKGLMQQLFPSHNDLQASKQASKQASKQASKQASKQ
;
A
#
# COMPACT_ATOMS: atom_id res chain seq x y z
N MET A 1 -9.24 -41.53 -1.27
CA MET A 1 -8.35 -40.47 -0.81
C MET A 1 -6.93 -40.99 -0.76
N ASN A 2 -6.05 -40.43 -1.55
CA ASN A 2 -4.71 -41.00 -1.79
C ASN A 2 -3.76 -40.53 -0.68
N LYS A 3 -3.19 -41.41 0.13
CA LYS A 3 -2.23 -41.14 1.22
C LYS A 3 -0.97 -40.35 0.80
N GLN A 4 -0.73 -40.16 -0.50
CA GLN A 4 0.37 -39.37 -1.04
C GLN A 4 0.11 -37.87 -1.02
N ASP A 5 -1.16 -37.42 -0.99
CA ASP A 5 -1.53 -36.00 -0.99
C ASP A 5 -1.36 -35.34 0.40
N ASP A 6 -1.43 -36.10 1.48
CA ASP A 6 -1.32 -35.55 2.85
C ASP A 6 0.11 -35.12 3.22
N LYS A 7 1.14 -35.68 2.57
CA LYS A 7 2.56 -35.31 2.88
C LYS A 7 3.00 -33.96 2.37
N LYS A 8 2.18 -33.24 1.59
CA LYS A 8 2.52 -31.91 1.01
C LYS A 8 1.74 -30.75 1.64
N ARG A 9 0.99 -30.99 2.70
CA ARG A 9 0.19 -29.96 3.36
C ARG A 9 0.98 -29.24 4.45
N VAL A 10 0.75 -27.94 4.58
CA VAL A 10 1.41 -27.07 5.58
C VAL A 10 0.35 -26.53 6.53
N MET A 11 0.59 -26.65 7.83
CA MET A 11 -0.28 -26.04 8.84
C MET A 11 0.29 -24.67 9.24
N PRO A 12 -0.50 -23.61 9.20
CA PRO A 12 -0.06 -22.32 9.77
C PRO A 12 0.06 -22.44 11.29
N LYS A 13 0.99 -21.67 11.88
CA LYS A 13 1.20 -21.64 13.35
C LYS A 13 -0.04 -21.18 14.11
N MET A 14 -0.79 -20.27 13.53
CA MET A 14 -2.07 -19.77 14.06
C MET A 14 -3.15 -19.97 13.02
N ARG A 15 -4.33 -20.35 13.46
CA ARG A 15 -5.48 -20.55 12.59
C ARG A 15 -6.75 -20.16 13.35
N PHE A 16 -7.71 -19.55 12.67
CA PHE A 16 -9.00 -19.23 13.27
C PHE A 16 -9.69 -20.51 13.76
N PRO A 17 -10.40 -20.44 14.91
CA PRO A 17 -11.02 -21.64 15.52
C PRO A 17 -11.87 -22.46 14.57
N GLU A 18 -12.65 -21.80 13.72
CA GLU A 18 -13.55 -22.42 12.73
C GLU A 18 -12.84 -23.24 11.65
N PHE A 19 -11.53 -23.01 11.44
CA PHE A 19 -10.73 -23.74 10.45
C PHE A 19 -9.71 -24.72 11.05
N GLN A 20 -9.61 -24.82 12.38
CA GLN A 20 -8.59 -25.65 13.06
C GLN A 20 -8.71 -27.14 12.69
N MET A 21 -9.95 -27.61 12.46
CA MET A 21 -10.22 -29.00 12.08
C MET A 21 -10.12 -29.23 10.58
N GLU A 22 -9.91 -28.16 9.78
CA GLU A 22 -9.77 -28.28 8.34
C GLU A 22 -8.39 -28.82 7.95
N LEU A 23 -8.31 -29.41 6.76
CA LEU A 23 -7.06 -29.88 6.20
C LEU A 23 -6.02 -28.74 6.12
N GLY A 24 -4.74 -29.07 6.26
CA GLY A 24 -3.65 -28.12 6.07
C GLY A 24 -3.65 -27.52 4.65
N TRP A 25 -2.97 -26.41 4.51
CA TRP A 25 -2.84 -25.71 3.24
C TRP A 25 -2.07 -26.58 2.24
N ARG A 26 -2.60 -26.73 1.02
CA ARG A 26 -1.89 -27.41 -0.06
C ARG A 26 -0.82 -26.51 -0.65
N LYS A 27 0.26 -27.08 -1.16
CA LYS A 27 1.19 -26.33 -2.03
C LYS A 27 0.64 -26.32 -3.45
N ASP A 28 0.67 -25.15 -4.08
CA ASP A 28 0.25 -24.98 -5.46
C ASP A 28 1.05 -23.84 -6.11
N ASP A 29 1.23 -23.88 -7.42
CA ASP A 29 1.98 -22.88 -8.14
C ASP A 29 1.12 -21.65 -8.45
N LEU A 30 1.69 -20.45 -8.38
CA LEU A 30 0.97 -19.20 -8.63
C LEU A 30 0.31 -19.17 -10.02
N GLY A 31 0.87 -19.83 -11.02
CA GLY A 31 0.26 -19.98 -12.34
C GLY A 31 -1.01 -20.82 -12.37
N ASN A 32 -1.22 -21.69 -11.36
CA ASN A 32 -2.48 -22.41 -11.19
C ASN A 32 -3.55 -21.56 -10.51
N LEU A 33 -3.15 -20.50 -9.79
CA LEU A 33 -4.02 -19.61 -9.02
C LEU A 33 -4.40 -18.35 -9.80
N PHE A 34 -3.50 -17.87 -10.65
CA PHE A 34 -3.67 -16.63 -11.41
C PHE A 34 -3.46 -16.84 -12.91
N THR A 35 -4.03 -15.92 -13.69
CA THR A 35 -3.74 -15.75 -15.12
C THR A 35 -3.21 -14.34 -15.37
N GLU A 36 -2.41 -14.16 -16.41
CA GLU A 36 -1.92 -12.84 -16.80
C GLU A 36 -2.95 -12.09 -17.64
N ARG A 37 -3.35 -10.87 -17.24
CA ARG A 37 -4.15 -9.97 -18.07
C ARG A 37 -3.24 -9.14 -18.96
N LYS A 38 -3.47 -9.18 -20.27
CA LYS A 38 -2.71 -8.43 -21.29
C LYS A 38 -3.58 -7.47 -22.11
N GLU A 39 -4.76 -7.14 -21.60
CA GLU A 39 -5.70 -6.26 -22.27
C GLU A 39 -5.15 -4.84 -22.40
N LYS A 40 -5.28 -4.26 -23.60
CA LYS A 40 -4.80 -2.92 -23.97
C LYS A 40 -5.87 -2.17 -24.77
N GLY A 41 -5.63 -0.88 -25.04
CA GLY A 41 -6.52 -0.12 -25.92
C GLY A 41 -7.70 0.54 -25.21
N TYR A 42 -7.55 0.87 -23.93
CA TYR A 42 -8.58 1.55 -23.12
C TYR A 42 -8.13 2.97 -22.70
N PRO A 43 -7.88 3.91 -23.65
CA PRO A 43 -7.27 5.21 -23.32
C PRO A 43 -8.17 6.12 -22.47
N ASN A 44 -9.47 5.84 -22.42
CA ASN A 44 -10.47 6.63 -21.68
C ASN A 44 -10.58 6.21 -20.21
N LEU A 45 -9.98 5.09 -19.82
CA LEU A 45 -9.96 4.67 -18.42
C LEU A 45 -8.95 5.50 -17.61
N PRO A 46 -9.19 5.71 -16.30
CA PRO A 46 -8.28 6.46 -15.45
C PRO A 46 -6.90 5.82 -15.38
N LEU A 47 -5.87 6.65 -15.48
CA LEU A 47 -4.50 6.22 -15.27
C LEU A 47 -4.26 6.00 -13.79
N LEU A 48 -3.81 4.79 -13.44
CA LEU A 48 -3.55 4.38 -12.08
C LEU A 48 -2.04 4.20 -11.83
N SER A 49 -1.64 4.42 -10.59
CA SER A 49 -0.29 4.19 -10.10
C SER A 49 -0.29 3.31 -8.86
N LEU A 50 0.68 2.42 -8.79
CA LEU A 50 0.96 1.66 -7.58
C LEU A 50 1.86 2.50 -6.67
N THR A 51 1.37 2.74 -5.47
CA THR A 51 2.09 3.40 -4.38
C THR A 51 2.46 2.38 -3.30
N GLU A 52 3.44 2.72 -2.49
CA GLU A 52 3.89 1.84 -1.41
C GLU A 52 2.91 1.81 -0.23
N GLN A 53 2.31 2.96 0.06
CA GLN A 53 1.45 3.15 1.24
C GLN A 53 -0.04 2.95 0.92
N ASN A 54 -0.50 3.45 -0.25
CA ASN A 54 -1.94 3.51 -0.55
C ASN A 54 -2.38 2.49 -1.62
N GLY A 55 -1.51 1.52 -1.96
CA GLY A 55 -1.82 0.55 -2.99
C GLY A 55 -1.98 1.19 -4.38
N ILE A 56 -3.04 0.83 -5.12
CA ILE A 56 -3.37 1.43 -6.41
C ILE A 56 -4.30 2.63 -6.21
N ILE A 57 -3.87 3.79 -6.74
CA ILE A 57 -4.62 5.04 -6.70
C ILE A 57 -4.55 5.75 -8.07
N PRO A 58 -5.47 6.67 -8.38
CA PRO A 58 -5.37 7.53 -9.53
C PRO A 58 -4.02 8.26 -9.59
N GLN A 59 -3.39 8.30 -10.76
CA GLN A 59 -2.10 8.98 -10.93
C GLN A 59 -2.18 10.46 -10.54
N ALA A 60 -3.32 11.11 -10.77
CA ALA A 60 -3.55 12.52 -10.43
C ALA A 60 -3.49 12.78 -8.91
N GLU A 61 -3.74 11.78 -8.08
CA GLU A 61 -3.68 11.87 -6.61
C GLU A 61 -2.27 11.60 -6.06
N THR A 62 -1.33 11.23 -6.93
CA THR A 62 0.06 11.03 -6.53
C THR A 62 0.81 12.35 -6.51
N ASN A 63 1.66 12.56 -5.50
CA ASN A 63 2.57 13.71 -5.46
C ASN A 63 3.76 13.56 -6.45
N ARG A 64 3.69 12.59 -7.37
CA ARG A 64 4.75 12.32 -8.35
C ARG A 64 4.47 13.04 -9.65
N LYS A 65 5.53 13.59 -10.26
CA LYS A 65 5.45 14.15 -11.61
C LYS A 65 4.91 13.08 -12.57
N ASN A 66 3.91 13.47 -13.36
CA ASN A 66 3.35 12.57 -14.36
C ASN A 66 4.31 12.46 -15.56
N ASN A 67 5.09 11.40 -15.59
CA ASN A 67 6.02 11.07 -16.67
C ASN A 67 5.41 10.05 -17.67
N SER A 68 4.08 9.85 -17.63
CA SER A 68 3.42 8.90 -18.51
C SER A 68 3.41 9.39 -19.97
N SER A 69 3.56 8.47 -20.93
CA SER A 69 3.42 8.78 -22.36
C SER A 69 2.04 9.39 -22.65
N LEU A 70 1.97 10.30 -23.63
CA LEU A 70 0.69 10.80 -24.17
C LEU A 70 -0.11 9.67 -24.82
N ASP A 71 0.57 8.78 -25.54
CA ASP A 71 -0.04 7.57 -26.11
C ASP A 71 -0.24 6.52 -25.03
N LYS A 72 -1.50 6.23 -24.73
CA LYS A 72 -1.94 5.21 -23.76
C LYS A 72 -2.32 3.87 -24.40
N SER A 73 -2.17 3.70 -25.71
CA SER A 73 -2.57 2.49 -26.43
C SER A 73 -1.88 1.22 -25.94
N LYS A 74 -0.67 1.36 -25.39
CA LYS A 74 0.13 0.25 -24.85
C LYS A 74 -0.13 -0.03 -23.35
N TYR A 75 -0.90 0.83 -22.66
CA TYR A 75 -1.20 0.67 -21.26
C TYR A 75 -2.09 -0.54 -21.03
N LEU A 76 -1.87 -1.21 -19.91
CA LEU A 76 -2.60 -2.44 -19.54
C LEU A 76 -3.83 -2.08 -18.74
N ARG A 77 -4.97 -2.68 -19.10
CA ARG A 77 -6.19 -2.60 -18.30
C ARG A 77 -6.02 -3.38 -17.01
N VAL A 78 -6.53 -2.84 -15.92
CA VAL A 78 -6.70 -3.51 -14.63
C VAL A 78 -8.16 -3.44 -14.23
N CYS A 79 -8.66 -4.49 -13.61
CA CYS A 79 -10.03 -4.60 -13.12
C CYS A 79 -10.03 -4.82 -11.60
N TYR A 80 -11.14 -4.48 -10.96
CA TYR A 80 -11.34 -4.83 -9.56
C TYR A 80 -11.08 -6.32 -9.30
N GLY A 81 -10.31 -6.61 -8.27
CA GLY A 81 -9.94 -7.98 -7.92
C GLY A 81 -8.66 -8.49 -8.55
N ASP A 82 -8.05 -7.79 -9.50
CA ASP A 82 -6.70 -8.12 -9.97
C ASP A 82 -5.64 -7.83 -8.88
N ILE A 83 -4.45 -8.42 -9.03
CA ILE A 83 -3.23 -7.95 -8.37
C ILE A 83 -2.31 -7.39 -9.44
N ALA A 84 -1.88 -6.14 -9.27
CA ALA A 84 -0.86 -5.54 -10.12
C ALA A 84 0.47 -5.47 -9.38
N TYR A 85 1.57 -5.83 -10.04
CA TYR A 85 2.90 -5.63 -9.50
C TYR A 85 3.85 -5.00 -10.51
N ASN A 86 4.78 -4.19 -10.01
CA ASN A 86 5.83 -3.64 -10.85
C ASN A 86 6.84 -4.75 -11.20
N THR A 87 6.95 -5.09 -12.47
CA THR A 87 7.76 -6.21 -12.97
C THR A 87 9.23 -6.08 -12.55
N MET A 88 9.77 -4.87 -12.50
CA MET A 88 11.15 -4.59 -12.12
C MET A 88 11.36 -4.40 -10.60
N ARG A 89 10.28 -4.42 -9.80
CA ARG A 89 10.34 -4.17 -8.35
C ARG A 89 9.57 -5.21 -7.53
N MET A 90 9.11 -6.30 -8.14
CA MET A 90 8.41 -7.37 -7.42
C MET A 90 9.34 -8.05 -6.41
N TRP A 91 10.62 -8.10 -6.68
CA TRP A 91 11.65 -8.59 -5.74
C TRP A 91 11.80 -7.74 -4.46
N GLU A 92 11.21 -6.54 -4.42
CA GLU A 92 11.00 -5.71 -3.23
C GLU A 92 9.57 -5.87 -2.65
N GLY A 93 8.73 -6.74 -3.21
CA GLY A 93 7.33 -6.89 -2.81
C GLY A 93 6.39 -5.79 -3.33
N ARG A 94 6.77 -5.06 -4.39
CA ARG A 94 5.98 -3.97 -4.96
C ARG A 94 4.80 -4.48 -5.78
N SER A 95 3.76 -4.88 -5.06
CA SER A 95 2.47 -5.35 -5.58
C SER A 95 1.31 -4.71 -4.84
N ALA A 96 0.13 -4.66 -5.43
CA ALA A 96 -1.08 -4.19 -4.76
C ALA A 96 -2.33 -4.87 -5.32
N PHE A 97 -3.35 -5.00 -4.46
CA PHE A 97 -4.70 -5.31 -4.86
C PHE A 97 -5.30 -4.16 -5.66
N VAL A 98 -6.02 -4.47 -6.72
CA VAL A 98 -6.69 -3.50 -7.58
C VAL A 98 -8.13 -3.35 -7.10
N ASN A 99 -8.43 -2.19 -6.54
CA ASN A 99 -9.74 -1.86 -5.97
C ASN A 99 -10.63 -1.02 -6.90
N MET A 100 -10.16 -0.72 -8.11
CA MET A 100 -10.89 0.03 -9.11
C MET A 100 -10.46 -0.35 -10.53
N GLU A 101 -11.28 -0.06 -11.53
CA GLU A 101 -10.92 -0.24 -12.93
C GLU A 101 -10.09 0.93 -13.44
N GLY A 102 -9.11 0.65 -14.29
CA GLY A 102 -8.24 1.67 -14.89
C GLY A 102 -7.17 1.09 -15.81
N ILE A 103 -6.18 1.91 -16.11
CA ILE A 103 -5.02 1.50 -16.88
C ILE A 103 -3.73 1.79 -16.11
N VAL A 104 -2.75 0.91 -16.28
CA VAL A 104 -1.41 1.04 -15.68
C VAL A 104 -0.32 0.96 -16.75
N SER A 105 0.87 1.43 -16.42
CA SER A 105 2.04 1.37 -17.30
C SER A 105 2.34 -0.06 -17.76
N PRO A 106 2.87 -0.26 -18.98
CA PRO A 106 3.35 -1.56 -19.46
C PRO A 106 4.45 -2.21 -18.62
N ALA A 107 5.05 -1.47 -17.67
CA ALA A 107 6.04 -2.00 -16.74
C ALA A 107 5.41 -2.85 -15.60
N TYR A 108 4.08 -2.97 -15.57
CA TYR A 108 3.37 -3.82 -14.63
C TYR A 108 3.01 -5.17 -15.23
N THR A 109 2.95 -6.18 -14.38
CA THR A 109 2.30 -7.46 -14.64
C THR A 109 1.00 -7.51 -13.86
N ILE A 110 -0.07 -7.92 -14.52
CA ILE A 110 -1.42 -7.97 -13.96
C ILE A 110 -1.83 -9.43 -13.78
N CYS A 111 -2.13 -9.81 -12.55
CA CYS A 111 -2.55 -11.15 -12.18
C CYS A 111 -4.05 -11.16 -11.88
N THR A 112 -4.83 -11.80 -12.73
CA THR A 112 -6.25 -12.04 -12.52
C THR A 112 -6.45 -13.34 -11.75
N PRO A 113 -7.16 -13.34 -10.62
CA PRO A 113 -7.40 -14.55 -9.85
C PRO A 113 -8.31 -15.53 -10.62
N LYS A 114 -8.03 -16.82 -10.47
CA LYS A 114 -8.92 -17.88 -10.91
C LYS A 114 -10.02 -18.15 -9.86
N ASN A 115 -10.98 -19.00 -10.19
CA ASN A 115 -12.09 -19.34 -9.30
C ASN A 115 -11.59 -19.78 -7.91
N ASN A 116 -12.27 -19.33 -6.87
CA ASN A 116 -11.97 -19.62 -5.45
C ASN A 116 -10.64 -19.08 -4.93
N ILE A 117 -10.03 -18.14 -5.67
CA ILE A 117 -8.82 -17.44 -5.24
C ILE A 117 -9.19 -16.02 -4.82
N ASN A 118 -8.92 -15.71 -3.56
CA ASN A 118 -9.12 -14.38 -3.01
C ASN A 118 -7.85 -13.55 -3.20
N SER A 119 -7.82 -12.71 -4.22
CA SER A 119 -6.66 -11.87 -4.53
C SER A 119 -6.34 -10.87 -3.41
N PHE A 120 -7.32 -10.45 -2.62
CA PHE A 120 -7.09 -9.57 -1.47
C PHE A 120 -6.25 -10.28 -0.38
N PHE A 121 -6.53 -11.56 -0.10
CA PHE A 121 -5.67 -12.40 0.74
C PHE A 121 -4.25 -12.49 0.18
N TYR A 122 -4.10 -12.74 -1.13
CA TYR A 122 -2.78 -12.85 -1.76
C TYR A 122 -2.03 -11.53 -1.80
N SER A 123 -2.71 -10.39 -1.80
CA SER A 123 -2.03 -9.08 -1.70
C SER A 123 -1.27 -8.91 -0.39
N TYR A 124 -1.77 -9.45 0.73
CA TYR A 124 -1.04 -9.57 1.99
C TYR A 124 0.04 -10.65 1.95
N TYR A 125 -0.30 -11.80 1.40
CA TYR A 125 0.62 -12.93 1.34
C TYR A 125 1.90 -12.57 0.56
N PHE A 126 1.79 -11.80 -0.52
CA PHE A 126 2.92 -11.33 -1.32
C PHE A 126 3.85 -10.35 -0.59
N LYS A 127 3.47 -9.86 0.58
CA LYS A 127 4.32 -9.02 1.43
C LYS A 127 5.18 -9.79 2.42
N LEU A 128 5.01 -11.10 2.53
CA LEU A 128 5.80 -11.90 3.46
C LEU A 128 7.27 -11.99 3.00
N PRO A 129 8.24 -11.81 3.93
CA PRO A 129 9.67 -11.81 3.59
C PRO A 129 10.15 -13.08 2.86
N ASN A 130 9.63 -14.24 3.26
CA ASN A 130 9.96 -15.51 2.60
C ASN A 130 9.48 -15.55 1.15
N LEU A 131 8.30 -15.00 0.85
CA LEU A 131 7.77 -14.96 -0.51
C LEU A 131 8.47 -13.88 -1.36
N ILE A 132 8.82 -12.74 -0.75
CA ILE A 132 9.66 -11.72 -1.40
C ILE A 132 11.03 -12.32 -1.78
N SER A 133 11.61 -13.17 -0.94
CA SER A 133 12.84 -13.90 -1.27
C SER A 133 12.67 -14.84 -2.47
N GLU A 134 11.51 -15.51 -2.59
CA GLU A 134 11.17 -16.30 -3.77
C GLU A 134 11.01 -15.42 -5.01
N PHE A 135 10.33 -14.29 -4.92
CA PHE A 135 10.22 -13.34 -6.04
C PHE A 135 11.59 -12.85 -6.50
N HIS A 136 12.51 -12.60 -5.57
CA HIS A 136 13.88 -12.25 -5.91
C HIS A 136 14.59 -13.42 -6.63
N ARG A 137 14.48 -14.63 -6.12
CA ARG A 137 15.12 -15.84 -6.68
C ARG A 137 14.66 -16.15 -8.10
N TYR A 138 13.37 -15.92 -8.40
CA TYR A 138 12.79 -16.14 -9.73
C TYR A 138 12.91 -14.94 -10.66
N SER A 139 13.38 -13.78 -10.16
CA SER A 139 13.65 -12.60 -10.98
C SER A 139 14.87 -12.83 -11.87
N GLN A 140 14.81 -12.31 -13.08
CA GLN A 140 15.87 -12.39 -14.08
C GLN A 140 16.56 -11.04 -14.24
N GLY A 141 17.88 -11.02 -14.32
CA GLY A 141 18.71 -9.83 -14.45
C GLY A 141 20.08 -10.04 -13.82
N LEU A 142 21.09 -9.30 -14.30
CA LEU A 142 22.46 -9.43 -13.81
C LEU A 142 22.76 -8.55 -12.58
N VAL A 143 22.05 -7.42 -12.48
CA VAL A 143 22.19 -6.45 -11.39
C VAL A 143 20.81 -6.00 -10.91
N LYS A 144 20.71 -5.43 -9.71
CA LYS A 144 19.45 -5.02 -9.07
C LYS A 144 18.55 -4.19 -9.99
N ASP A 145 19.12 -3.26 -10.75
CA ASP A 145 18.36 -2.36 -11.63
C ASP A 145 17.80 -3.03 -12.88
N THR A 146 18.28 -4.22 -13.21
CA THR A 146 17.79 -5.02 -14.36
C THR A 146 16.93 -6.20 -13.93
N LEU A 147 16.83 -6.46 -12.60
CA LEU A 147 15.99 -7.54 -12.09
C LEU A 147 14.55 -7.33 -12.51
N ASN A 148 13.96 -8.36 -13.06
CA ASN A 148 12.55 -8.36 -13.44
C ASN A 148 11.91 -9.72 -13.20
N LEU A 149 10.67 -9.72 -12.73
CA LEU A 149 9.85 -10.90 -12.54
C LEU A 149 8.68 -10.86 -13.52
N LYS A 150 8.83 -11.52 -14.66
CA LYS A 150 7.74 -11.70 -15.62
C LYS A 150 6.77 -12.78 -15.14
N PHE A 151 5.56 -12.78 -15.70
CA PHE A 151 4.50 -13.71 -15.29
C PHE A 151 4.90 -15.17 -15.43
N ASP A 152 5.65 -15.56 -16.47
CA ASP A 152 6.11 -16.95 -16.69
C ASP A 152 6.98 -17.48 -15.54
N LYS A 153 7.80 -16.62 -14.93
CA LYS A 153 8.61 -16.96 -13.75
C LYS A 153 7.82 -16.85 -12.45
N PHE A 154 6.98 -15.84 -12.31
CA PHE A 154 6.04 -15.73 -11.21
C PHE A 154 5.14 -16.95 -11.10
N ALA A 155 4.64 -17.46 -12.21
CA ALA A 155 3.75 -18.62 -12.30
C ALA A 155 4.37 -19.93 -11.76
N GLN A 156 5.70 -20.03 -11.71
CA GLN A 156 6.43 -21.21 -11.23
C GLN A 156 6.66 -21.21 -9.70
N ILE A 157 6.29 -20.14 -9.01
CA ILE A 157 6.52 -20.02 -7.57
C ILE A 157 5.42 -20.75 -6.83
N SER A 158 5.80 -21.71 -5.98
CA SER A 158 4.87 -22.50 -5.17
C SER A 158 4.54 -21.79 -3.87
N VAL A 159 3.25 -21.72 -3.54
CA VAL A 159 2.72 -21.08 -2.33
C VAL A 159 1.78 -22.03 -1.57
N GLY A 160 1.53 -21.71 -0.30
CA GLY A 160 0.47 -22.38 0.46
C GLY A 160 -0.91 -21.84 0.07
N VAL A 161 -1.86 -22.73 -0.13
CA VAL A 161 -3.24 -22.40 -0.50
C VAL A 161 -4.18 -22.96 0.56
N PRO A 162 -4.91 -22.09 1.29
CA PRO A 162 -5.96 -22.54 2.20
C PRO A 162 -6.99 -23.40 1.45
N PRO A 163 -7.51 -24.48 2.06
CA PRO A 163 -8.45 -25.38 1.39
C PRO A 163 -9.79 -24.72 1.07
N LYS A 164 -10.17 -23.69 1.85
CA LYS A 164 -11.44 -22.97 1.72
C LYS A 164 -11.19 -21.49 1.39
N SER A 165 -11.99 -20.94 0.50
CA SER A 165 -11.98 -19.50 0.16
C SER A 165 -12.40 -18.64 1.35
N GLU A 166 -13.26 -19.15 2.22
CA GLU A 166 -13.71 -18.49 3.44
C GLU A 166 -12.56 -18.26 4.43
N GLU A 167 -11.59 -19.18 4.49
CA GLU A 167 -10.38 -19.00 5.28
C GLU A 167 -9.50 -17.88 4.71
N GLN A 168 -9.35 -17.82 3.38
CA GLN A 168 -8.65 -16.72 2.72
C GLN A 168 -9.32 -15.38 3.03
N GLN A 169 -10.65 -15.32 2.89
CA GLN A 169 -11.42 -14.11 3.19
C GLN A 169 -11.25 -13.68 4.66
N LYS A 170 -11.42 -14.61 5.59
CA LYS A 170 -11.29 -14.32 7.03
C LYS A 170 -9.93 -13.76 7.42
N ILE A 171 -8.86 -14.29 6.83
CA ILE A 171 -7.49 -13.80 7.04
C ILE A 171 -7.36 -12.39 6.47
N ALA A 172 -7.85 -12.15 5.25
CA ALA A 172 -7.80 -10.84 4.60
C ALA A 172 -8.56 -9.78 5.40
N ASP A 173 -9.78 -10.10 5.87
CA ASP A 173 -10.61 -9.20 6.67
C ASP A 173 -9.95 -8.85 8.01
N CYS A 174 -9.36 -9.84 8.67
CA CYS A 174 -8.62 -9.60 9.92
C CYS A 174 -7.44 -8.65 9.71
N LEU A 175 -6.62 -8.88 8.69
CA LEU A 175 -5.47 -8.02 8.39
C LEU A 175 -5.89 -6.62 7.95
N SER A 176 -6.93 -6.52 7.11
CA SER A 176 -7.50 -5.23 6.69
C SER A 176 -8.03 -4.42 7.86
N SER A 177 -8.71 -5.06 8.82
CA SER A 177 -9.21 -4.38 10.03
C SER A 177 -8.06 -3.83 10.89
N ILE A 178 -6.93 -4.53 10.92
CA ILE A 178 -5.73 -4.05 11.61
C ILE A 178 -5.12 -2.85 10.87
N ASP A 179 -5.02 -2.90 9.54
CA ASP A 179 -4.52 -1.78 8.74
C ASP A 179 -5.40 -0.53 8.91
N GLU A 180 -6.73 -0.70 8.93
CA GLU A 180 -7.67 0.39 9.20
C GLU A 180 -7.43 1.00 10.58
N LEU A 181 -7.28 0.16 11.62
CA LEU A 181 -6.97 0.63 12.97
C LEU A 181 -5.64 1.39 13.05
N ILE A 182 -4.60 0.90 12.36
CA ILE A 182 -3.30 1.58 12.27
C ILE A 182 -3.49 2.97 11.65
N ASN A 183 -4.17 3.06 10.50
CA ASN A 183 -4.42 4.32 9.80
C ASN A 183 -5.20 5.32 10.68
N LEU A 184 -6.25 4.89 11.35
CA LEU A 184 -7.01 5.73 12.28
C LEU A 184 -6.14 6.24 13.44
N ARG A 185 -5.24 5.41 13.97
CA ARG A 185 -4.30 5.81 15.03
C ARG A 185 -3.26 6.82 14.54
N GLU A 186 -2.76 6.66 13.33
CA GLU A 186 -1.82 7.61 12.71
C GLU A 186 -2.49 8.97 12.46
N GLN A 187 -3.71 9.00 11.97
CA GLN A 187 -4.50 10.22 11.79
C GLN A 187 -4.73 10.93 13.14
N LYS A 188 -5.12 10.19 14.19
CA LYS A 188 -5.29 10.73 15.54
C LYS A 188 -3.99 11.32 16.08
N LEU A 189 -2.87 10.60 15.88
CA LEU A 189 -1.55 11.08 16.32
C LEU A 189 -1.16 12.37 15.60
N ALA A 190 -1.39 12.47 14.28
CA ALA A 190 -1.13 13.66 13.51
C ALA A 190 -1.97 14.87 14.00
N ALA A 191 -3.28 14.66 14.24
CA ALA A 191 -4.17 15.68 14.77
C ALA A 191 -3.74 16.18 16.16
N LEU A 192 -3.36 15.26 17.07
CA LEU A 192 -2.86 15.61 18.40
C LEU A 192 -1.53 16.40 18.33
N LYS A 193 -0.62 16.02 17.43
CA LYS A 193 0.63 16.78 17.20
C LYS A 193 0.34 18.20 16.72
N GLN A 194 -0.61 18.36 15.79
CA GLN A 194 -1.02 19.68 15.29
C GLN A 194 -1.71 20.51 16.37
N HIS A 195 -2.60 19.90 17.16
CA HIS A 195 -3.25 20.55 18.30
C HIS A 195 -2.23 21.04 19.35
N LYS A 196 -1.27 20.17 19.73
CA LYS A 196 -0.16 20.55 20.61
C LYS A 196 0.60 21.76 20.06
N LYS A 197 0.95 21.75 18.76
CA LYS A 197 1.64 22.89 18.11
C LYS A 197 0.82 24.17 18.20
N GLY A 198 -0.49 24.11 17.95
CA GLY A 198 -1.40 25.26 18.08
C GLY A 198 -1.46 25.81 19.50
N LEU A 199 -1.60 24.92 20.49
CA LEU A 199 -1.56 25.33 21.91
C LEU A 199 -0.23 25.99 22.29
N MET A 200 0.90 25.44 21.84
CA MET A 200 2.21 26.07 22.12
C MET A 200 2.29 27.47 21.53
N GLN A 201 1.74 27.70 20.33
CA GLN A 201 1.71 29.03 19.72
C GLN A 201 0.80 30.01 20.46
N GLN A 202 -0.27 29.54 21.10
CA GLN A 202 -1.21 30.39 21.86
C GLN A 202 -0.77 30.63 23.30
N LEU A 203 -0.13 29.64 23.94
CA LEU A 203 0.28 29.74 25.34
C LEU A 203 1.57 30.53 25.53
N PHE A 204 2.41 30.64 24.51
CA PHE A 204 3.65 31.44 24.59
C PHE A 204 3.53 32.69 23.73
N PRO A 205 3.93 33.87 24.24
CA PRO A 205 3.87 35.09 23.48
C PRO A 205 4.78 35.01 22.25
N SER A 206 4.27 35.45 21.12
CA SER A 206 5.06 35.58 19.89
C SER A 206 6.07 36.74 19.98
N HIS A 207 7.04 36.73 19.07
CA HIS A 207 7.98 37.84 18.94
C HIS A 207 7.26 39.19 18.68
N ASN A 208 6.17 39.17 17.94
CA ASN A 208 5.34 40.33 17.65
C ASN A 208 4.61 40.84 18.90
N ASP A 209 4.11 39.94 19.75
CA ASP A 209 3.46 40.33 21.03
C ASP A 209 4.47 41.00 21.97
N LEU A 210 5.70 40.48 22.01
CA LEU A 210 6.78 41.07 22.81
C LEU A 210 7.23 42.41 22.26
N GLN A 211 7.22 42.63 20.94
CA GLN A 211 7.52 43.95 20.35
C GLN A 211 6.39 44.94 20.58
N ALA A 212 5.13 44.53 20.43
CA ALA A 212 3.97 45.39 20.73
C ALA A 212 3.96 45.83 22.19
N SER A 213 4.23 44.91 23.13
CA SER A 213 4.37 45.25 24.56
C SER A 213 5.50 46.24 24.83
N LYS A 214 6.67 46.11 24.19
CA LYS A 214 7.79 47.08 24.31
C LYS A 214 7.46 48.43 23.72
N GLN A 215 6.69 48.51 22.63
CA GLN A 215 6.25 49.78 22.05
C GLN A 215 5.20 50.49 22.93
N ALA A 216 4.24 49.73 23.47
CA ALA A 216 3.23 50.26 24.40
C ALA A 216 3.87 50.84 25.68
N SER A 217 4.85 50.13 26.26
CA SER A 217 5.58 50.62 27.45
C SER A 217 6.41 51.86 27.16
N LYS A 218 7.03 51.97 25.96
CA LYS A 218 7.75 53.19 25.54
C LYS A 218 6.82 54.39 25.30
N GLN A 219 5.61 54.15 24.79
CA GLN A 219 4.61 55.21 24.62
C GLN A 219 4.06 55.70 25.96
N ALA A 220 3.75 54.79 26.88
CA ALA A 220 3.29 55.14 28.22
C ALA A 220 4.32 55.97 29.01
N SER A 221 5.61 55.58 28.96
CA SER A 221 6.68 56.34 29.61
C SER A 221 6.90 57.74 29.00
N LYS A 222 6.74 57.89 27.66
CA LYS A 222 6.80 59.22 27.00
C LYS A 222 5.60 60.11 27.34
N GLN A 223 4.42 59.54 27.55
CA GLN A 223 3.23 60.27 27.97
C GLN A 223 3.36 60.75 29.44
N ALA A 224 3.84 59.89 30.33
CA ALA A 224 4.06 60.19 31.72
C ALA A 224 5.11 61.34 31.90
N SER A 225 6.21 61.27 31.16
CA SER A 225 7.23 62.34 31.21
C SER A 225 6.74 63.66 30.61
N LYS A 226 5.84 63.64 29.60
CA LYS A 226 5.22 64.89 29.09
C LYS A 226 4.17 65.48 30.03
N GLN A 227 3.54 64.74 30.87
CA GLN A 227 2.60 65.23 31.89
C GLN A 227 3.37 65.81 33.11
N ALA A 228 4.46 65.22 33.53
CA ALA A 228 5.31 65.68 34.62
C ALA A 228 6.05 67.00 34.29
N SER A 229 6.28 67.33 33.01
CA SER A 229 6.92 68.55 32.59
C SER A 229 5.91 69.69 32.31
N LYS A 230 4.63 69.49 32.57
CA LYS A 230 3.58 70.53 32.45
C LYS A 230 3.01 71.01 33.80
N GLN A 231 3.48 70.45 34.88
CA GLN A 231 3.30 70.92 36.25
C GLN A 231 4.53 71.74 36.71
#